data_cad9830d8ab7c9fbcbf9d803637e1727
#
_entry.id   cad9830d8ab7c9fbcbf9d803637e1727
#
_cell.length_a   1.000
_cell.length_b   1.000
_cell.length_c   1.000
_cell.angle_alpha   90.00
_cell.angle_beta   90.00
_cell.angle_gamma   90.00
#
_symmetry.space_group_name_H-M   'P 1'
#
loop_
_entity.id
_entity.type
_entity.pdbx_description
1 polymer ?
#
loop_
_entity_poly.entity_id
_entity_poly.type
_entity_poly.pdbx_seq_one_letter_code
_entity_poly.pdbx_strand_id
1 'polypeptide(L)'
;MEEFLLICLFILVVGACIGSFLNVVALRALSKESIVFPSSKCPVCNEPIKWYDNIPVLSYLFTFRGKCRNCGCKVSPMYPIVEALTALLFLAVTLAFGISLKTLIVLILLCIAIVITITDLKKEYVFDIHMWMFIGFAVLYSVLFKYGINNAFEVCVGLLSGALMMEAIARLSYYLVRKEDKSEEETTVENVEETKVEESSENTNDEDVDINEYVKKNKRAFGEGDTYLAAGVGALLGWKYCLVSIVLAIVVQAACLLPQFFINLYKQKEYRLLFSLSAFVLIALAYWIASNLVTLNVFLVFGLIIALIFFAIDSISRLKKTVNEQGFVAIPFGPALLFAAFMILFFGHPIVSFLKKYIFMMLG
;
A
#
# COMPACT_ATOMS: atom_id res chain seq x y z
N MET A 1 2.85 -24.44 -31.23
CA MET A 1 3.41 -23.10 -30.88
C MET A 1 2.42 -21.99 -31.21
N GLU A 2 1.81 -22.02 -32.38
CA GLU A 2 0.82 -21.01 -32.82
C GLU A 2 -0.42 -20.95 -31.91
N GLU A 3 -1.01 -22.10 -31.59
CA GLU A 3 -2.18 -22.15 -30.69
C GLU A 3 -1.90 -21.55 -29.29
N PHE A 4 -0.71 -21.85 -28.74
CA PHE A 4 -0.30 -21.30 -27.47
C PHE A 4 -0.16 -19.76 -27.53
N LEU A 5 0.43 -19.25 -28.61
CA LEU A 5 0.56 -17.80 -28.81
C LEU A 5 -0.81 -17.12 -28.94
N LEU A 6 -1.74 -17.74 -29.65
CA LEU A 6 -3.11 -17.23 -29.80
C LEU A 6 -3.84 -17.19 -28.46
N ILE A 7 -3.70 -18.23 -27.61
CA ILE A 7 -4.28 -18.25 -26.27
C ILE A 7 -3.67 -17.13 -25.40
N CYS A 8 -2.35 -16.94 -25.42
CA CYS A 8 -1.70 -15.87 -24.69
C CYS A 8 -2.18 -14.48 -25.14
N LEU A 9 -2.30 -14.28 -26.46
CA LEU A 9 -2.81 -13.02 -27.02
C LEU A 9 -4.27 -12.77 -26.60
N PHE A 10 -5.11 -13.80 -26.67
CA PHE A 10 -6.50 -13.71 -26.23
C PHE A 10 -6.61 -13.30 -24.75
N ILE A 11 -5.82 -13.92 -23.86
CA ILE A 11 -5.80 -13.59 -22.42
C ILE A 11 -5.34 -12.15 -22.20
N LEU A 12 -4.33 -11.68 -22.93
CA LEU A 12 -3.87 -10.28 -22.86
C LEU A 12 -4.97 -9.30 -23.27
N VAL A 13 -5.69 -9.57 -24.34
CA VAL A 13 -6.81 -8.73 -24.81
C VAL A 13 -7.93 -8.71 -23.77
N VAL A 14 -8.34 -9.88 -23.27
CA VAL A 14 -9.37 -9.99 -22.24
C VAL A 14 -8.94 -9.24 -20.98
N GLY A 15 -7.70 -9.44 -20.51
CA GLY A 15 -7.16 -8.74 -19.35
C GLY A 15 -7.13 -7.22 -19.52
N ALA A 16 -6.76 -6.72 -20.71
CA ALA A 16 -6.78 -5.29 -21.01
C ALA A 16 -8.20 -4.70 -20.99
N CYS A 17 -9.18 -5.40 -21.59
CA CYS A 17 -10.59 -5.00 -21.57
C CYS A 17 -11.15 -4.97 -20.13
N ILE A 18 -10.83 -5.99 -19.32
CA ILE A 18 -11.20 -6.02 -17.91
C ILE A 18 -10.54 -4.86 -17.17
N GLY A 19 -9.25 -4.59 -17.37
CA GLY A 19 -8.54 -3.48 -16.76
C GLY A 19 -9.17 -2.12 -17.06
N SER A 20 -9.61 -1.90 -18.31
CA SER A 20 -10.35 -0.71 -18.71
C SER A 20 -11.68 -0.57 -17.95
N PHE A 21 -12.41 -1.67 -17.81
CA PHE A 21 -13.65 -1.73 -17.02
C PHE A 21 -13.40 -1.46 -15.53
N LEU A 22 -12.35 -2.06 -14.93
CA LEU A 22 -12.01 -1.84 -13.51
C LEU A 22 -11.68 -0.38 -13.20
N ASN A 23 -11.06 0.35 -14.11
CA ASN A 23 -10.87 1.79 -13.98
C ASN A 23 -12.23 2.53 -13.85
N VAL A 24 -13.21 2.16 -14.66
CA VAL A 24 -14.56 2.76 -14.59
C VAL A 24 -15.23 2.42 -13.26
N VAL A 25 -15.16 1.15 -12.84
CA VAL A 25 -15.73 0.69 -11.56
C VAL A 25 -15.14 1.48 -10.40
N ALA A 26 -13.81 1.57 -10.31
CA ALA A 26 -13.14 2.26 -9.22
C ALA A 26 -13.46 3.76 -9.18
N LEU A 27 -13.40 4.44 -10.32
CA LEU A 27 -13.63 5.89 -10.37
C LEU A 27 -15.09 6.25 -10.11
N ARG A 28 -16.05 5.49 -10.65
CA ARG A 28 -17.48 5.73 -10.42
C ARG A 28 -17.92 5.36 -9.01
N ALA A 29 -17.30 4.35 -8.40
CA ALA A 29 -17.51 4.08 -6.98
C ALA A 29 -17.12 5.30 -6.13
N LEU A 30 -15.99 5.97 -6.43
CA LEU A 30 -15.55 7.18 -5.71
C LEU A 30 -16.45 8.40 -5.96
N SER A 31 -17.05 8.55 -7.14
CA SER A 31 -17.99 9.64 -7.47
C SER A 31 -19.45 9.31 -7.15
N LYS A 32 -19.74 8.09 -6.66
CA LYS A 32 -21.10 7.58 -6.39
C LYS A 32 -21.99 7.58 -7.63
N GLU A 33 -21.39 7.40 -8.80
CA GLU A 33 -22.10 7.31 -10.08
C GLU A 33 -22.43 5.86 -10.44
N SER A 34 -23.46 5.68 -11.29
CA SER A 34 -23.82 4.36 -11.80
C SER A 34 -22.71 3.80 -12.69
N ILE A 35 -22.36 2.50 -12.47
CA ILE A 35 -21.35 1.80 -13.26
C ILE A 35 -21.83 1.57 -14.71
N VAL A 36 -23.15 1.49 -14.93
CA VAL A 36 -23.73 1.13 -16.23
C VAL A 36 -23.99 2.34 -17.09
N PHE A 37 -24.53 3.42 -16.55
CA PHE A 37 -24.90 4.63 -17.28
C PHE A 37 -24.41 5.90 -16.57
N PRO A 38 -24.07 6.97 -17.33
CA PRO A 38 -23.93 7.08 -18.77
C PRO A 38 -22.66 6.40 -19.32
N SER A 39 -22.49 6.34 -20.65
CA SER A 39 -21.26 5.89 -21.30
C SER A 39 -20.04 6.74 -20.87
N SER A 40 -18.83 6.24 -21.09
CA SER A 40 -17.59 6.97 -20.78
C SER A 40 -17.54 8.29 -21.56
N LYS A 41 -17.23 9.39 -20.84
CA LYS A 41 -17.19 10.75 -21.39
C LYS A 41 -15.92 11.48 -20.97
N CYS A 42 -15.52 12.47 -21.73
CA CYS A 42 -14.40 13.34 -21.36
C CYS A 42 -14.78 14.17 -20.13
N PRO A 43 -13.94 14.23 -19.07
CA PRO A 43 -14.26 14.95 -17.84
C PRO A 43 -14.28 16.49 -18.04
N VAL A 44 -13.72 17.01 -19.13
CA VAL A 44 -13.61 18.44 -19.40
C VAL A 44 -14.73 18.94 -20.33
N CYS A 45 -14.91 18.28 -21.49
CA CYS A 45 -15.92 18.72 -22.49
C CYS A 45 -17.20 17.89 -22.47
N ASN A 46 -17.30 16.88 -21.62
CA ASN A 46 -18.43 15.94 -21.50
C ASN A 46 -18.81 15.18 -22.80
N GLU A 47 -17.98 15.28 -23.85
CA GLU A 47 -18.20 14.54 -25.10
C GLU A 47 -18.07 13.04 -24.86
N PRO A 48 -19.01 12.20 -25.34
CA PRO A 48 -18.94 10.75 -25.22
C PRO A 48 -17.69 10.19 -25.92
N ILE A 49 -17.02 9.24 -25.27
CA ILE A 49 -15.87 8.54 -25.87
C ILE A 49 -16.39 7.52 -26.87
N LYS A 50 -15.93 7.61 -28.13
CA LYS A 50 -16.31 6.68 -29.19
C LYS A 50 -15.69 5.30 -28.93
N TRP A 51 -16.36 4.24 -29.34
CA TRP A 51 -15.93 2.85 -29.06
C TRP A 51 -14.50 2.55 -29.52
N TYR A 52 -14.05 3.11 -30.65
CA TYR A 52 -12.67 2.91 -31.15
C TYR A 52 -11.62 3.74 -30.39
N ASP A 53 -12.03 4.77 -29.66
CA ASP A 53 -11.17 5.51 -28.73
C ASP A 53 -11.10 4.85 -27.34
N ASN A 54 -11.90 3.80 -27.12
CA ASN A 54 -11.94 3.04 -25.88
C ASN A 54 -11.23 1.67 -26.01
N ILE A 55 -10.45 1.45 -27.09
CA ILE A 55 -9.63 0.24 -27.23
C ILE A 55 -8.47 0.32 -26.22
N PRO A 56 -8.40 -0.61 -25.24
CA PRO A 56 -7.44 -0.52 -24.16
C PRO A 56 -5.99 -0.42 -24.66
N VAL A 57 -5.21 0.43 -24.00
CA VAL A 57 -3.80 0.74 -24.30
C VAL A 57 -3.57 1.32 -25.70
N LEU A 58 -4.10 0.66 -26.75
CA LEU A 58 -3.84 1.01 -28.15
C LEU A 58 -4.38 2.39 -28.51
N SER A 59 -5.60 2.72 -28.07
CA SER A 59 -6.18 4.02 -28.37
C SER A 59 -5.40 5.16 -27.72
N TYR A 60 -4.91 4.96 -26.50
CA TYR A 60 -4.07 5.95 -25.80
C TYR A 60 -2.74 6.19 -26.53
N LEU A 61 -2.08 5.15 -27.02
CA LEU A 61 -0.76 5.26 -27.64
C LEU A 61 -0.86 5.77 -29.10
N PHE A 62 -1.80 5.24 -29.89
CA PHE A 62 -1.81 5.45 -31.33
C PHE A 62 -2.90 6.43 -31.78
N THR A 63 -4.09 6.41 -31.16
CA THR A 63 -5.25 7.11 -31.70
C THR A 63 -5.33 8.56 -31.25
N PHE A 64 -5.29 8.84 -29.97
CA PHE A 64 -5.39 10.19 -29.42
C PHE A 64 -4.15 10.65 -28.62
N ARG A 65 -3.14 9.80 -28.50
CA ARG A 65 -1.83 10.13 -27.89
C ARG A 65 -1.96 10.84 -26.54
N GLY A 66 -2.86 10.34 -25.69
CA GLY A 66 -3.12 10.89 -24.37
C GLY A 66 -3.85 12.23 -24.33
N LYS A 67 -4.56 12.63 -25.41
CA LYS A 67 -5.34 13.87 -25.47
C LYS A 67 -6.74 13.60 -25.98
N CYS A 68 -7.74 14.30 -25.44
CA CYS A 68 -9.11 14.24 -25.95
C CYS A 68 -9.16 14.75 -27.40
N ARG A 69 -9.88 14.05 -28.29
CA ARG A 69 -10.02 14.47 -29.69
C ARG A 69 -10.77 15.80 -29.88
N ASN A 70 -11.74 16.08 -28.99
CA ASN A 70 -12.59 17.24 -29.10
C ASN A 70 -11.96 18.50 -28.47
N CYS A 71 -11.55 18.42 -27.20
CA CYS A 71 -11.03 19.58 -26.47
C CYS A 71 -9.50 19.59 -26.28
N GLY A 72 -8.78 18.55 -26.69
CA GLY A 72 -7.32 18.48 -26.54
C GLY A 72 -6.82 18.31 -25.09
N CYS A 73 -7.70 18.18 -24.09
CA CYS A 73 -7.29 18.00 -22.71
C CYS A 73 -6.50 16.70 -22.54
N LYS A 74 -5.53 16.69 -21.60
CA LYS A 74 -4.70 15.52 -21.32
C LYS A 74 -5.51 14.45 -20.59
N VAL A 75 -5.44 13.21 -21.07
CA VAL A 75 -5.98 12.02 -20.43
C VAL A 75 -4.91 11.46 -19.49
N SER A 76 -5.31 11.06 -18.28
CA SER A 76 -4.37 10.52 -17.29
C SER A 76 -3.68 9.24 -17.80
N PRO A 77 -2.35 9.10 -17.64
CA PRO A 77 -1.63 7.89 -18.02
C PRO A 77 -1.99 6.69 -17.13
N MET A 78 -2.68 6.90 -16.02
CA MET A 78 -3.16 5.84 -15.14
C MET A 78 -4.04 4.82 -15.88
N TYR A 79 -4.89 5.28 -16.83
CA TYR A 79 -5.78 4.39 -17.58
C TYR A 79 -5.02 3.30 -18.34
N PRO A 80 -4.12 3.64 -19.29
CA PRO A 80 -3.38 2.62 -20.02
C PRO A 80 -2.41 1.81 -19.14
N ILE A 81 -1.91 2.38 -18.05
CA ILE A 81 -1.06 1.65 -17.09
C ILE A 81 -1.86 0.53 -16.42
N VAL A 82 -3.04 0.83 -15.90
CA VAL A 82 -3.90 -0.19 -15.26
C VAL A 82 -4.32 -1.24 -16.28
N GLU A 83 -4.69 -0.85 -17.49
CA GLU A 83 -5.08 -1.76 -18.58
C GLU A 83 -3.94 -2.73 -18.93
N ALA A 84 -2.74 -2.21 -19.16
CA ALA A 84 -1.57 -3.02 -19.48
C ALA A 84 -1.15 -3.92 -18.31
N LEU A 85 -1.15 -3.38 -17.09
CA LEU A 85 -0.82 -4.15 -15.88
C LEU A 85 -1.81 -5.29 -15.66
N THR A 86 -3.12 -5.03 -15.81
CA THR A 86 -4.15 -6.06 -15.68
C THR A 86 -3.97 -7.16 -16.74
N ALA A 87 -3.68 -6.78 -17.99
CA ALA A 87 -3.40 -7.73 -19.06
C ALA A 87 -2.22 -8.66 -18.72
N LEU A 88 -1.11 -8.08 -18.28
CA LEU A 88 0.09 -8.84 -17.90
C LEU A 88 -0.17 -9.74 -16.68
N LEU A 89 -0.91 -9.27 -15.68
CA LEU A 89 -1.25 -10.06 -14.50
C LEU A 89 -2.20 -11.21 -14.86
N PHE A 90 -3.18 -11.00 -15.75
CA PHE A 90 -4.05 -12.07 -16.25
C PHE A 90 -3.25 -13.16 -16.95
N LEU A 91 -2.31 -12.77 -17.81
CA LEU A 91 -1.41 -13.71 -18.46
C LEU A 91 -0.55 -14.47 -17.44
N ALA A 92 0.08 -13.76 -16.50
CA ALA A 92 0.93 -14.37 -15.48
C ALA A 92 0.16 -15.38 -14.61
N VAL A 93 -1.07 -15.03 -14.15
CA VAL A 93 -1.94 -15.93 -13.38
C VAL A 93 -2.28 -17.18 -14.18
N THR A 94 -2.65 -16.99 -15.45
CA THR A 94 -3.05 -18.12 -16.31
C THR A 94 -1.85 -19.03 -16.65
N LEU A 95 -0.67 -18.47 -16.86
CA LEU A 95 0.55 -19.26 -17.07
C LEU A 95 0.96 -20.02 -15.80
N ALA A 96 0.77 -19.42 -14.62
CA ALA A 96 1.14 -20.06 -13.35
C ALA A 96 0.20 -21.21 -12.92
N PHE A 97 -1.11 -21.07 -13.15
CA PHE A 97 -2.11 -22.01 -12.65
C PHE A 97 -2.85 -22.79 -13.74
N GLY A 98 -2.56 -22.53 -15.03
CA GLY A 98 -3.28 -23.11 -16.17
C GLY A 98 -4.71 -22.59 -16.27
N ILE A 99 -5.50 -23.16 -17.18
CA ILE A 99 -6.95 -22.84 -17.32
C ILE A 99 -7.72 -23.76 -16.37
N SER A 100 -8.15 -23.23 -15.23
CA SER A 100 -8.80 -24.00 -14.16
C SER A 100 -9.74 -23.12 -13.33
N LEU A 101 -10.60 -23.72 -12.53
CA LEU A 101 -11.44 -23.02 -11.56
C LEU A 101 -10.60 -22.22 -10.55
N LYS A 102 -9.43 -22.76 -10.19
CA LYS A 102 -8.44 -22.07 -9.34
C LYS A 102 -8.01 -20.74 -9.94
N THR A 103 -7.68 -20.75 -11.23
CA THR A 103 -7.29 -19.55 -11.99
C THR A 103 -8.41 -18.54 -12.01
N LEU A 104 -9.64 -18.94 -12.26
CA LEU A 104 -10.80 -18.05 -12.27
C LEU A 104 -10.96 -17.31 -10.94
N ILE A 105 -10.88 -18.02 -9.81
CA ILE A 105 -11.01 -17.40 -8.48
C ILE A 105 -9.85 -16.43 -8.20
N VAL A 106 -8.63 -16.79 -8.58
CA VAL A 106 -7.47 -15.89 -8.43
C VAL A 106 -7.60 -14.64 -9.30
N LEU A 107 -8.13 -14.75 -10.52
CA LEU A 107 -8.41 -13.60 -11.38
C LEU A 107 -9.50 -12.69 -10.81
N ILE A 108 -10.54 -13.24 -10.18
CA ILE A 108 -11.58 -12.45 -9.48
C ILE A 108 -10.93 -11.70 -8.30
N LEU A 109 -10.14 -12.38 -7.47
CA LEU A 109 -9.40 -11.76 -6.38
C LEU A 109 -8.51 -10.63 -6.87
N LEU A 110 -7.84 -10.83 -7.99
CA LEU A 110 -6.98 -9.83 -8.63
C LEU A 110 -7.78 -8.61 -9.09
N CYS A 111 -8.95 -8.81 -9.71
CA CYS A 111 -9.84 -7.71 -10.11
C CYS A 111 -10.28 -6.87 -8.91
N ILE A 112 -10.70 -7.52 -7.82
CA ILE A 112 -11.09 -6.83 -6.59
C ILE A 112 -9.90 -6.08 -6.01
N ALA A 113 -8.72 -6.68 -5.97
CA ALA A 113 -7.49 -6.06 -5.48
C ALA A 113 -7.10 -4.82 -6.30
N ILE A 114 -7.27 -4.84 -7.62
CA ILE A 114 -7.00 -3.69 -8.50
C ILE A 114 -7.98 -2.54 -8.19
N VAL A 115 -9.28 -2.83 -8.02
CA VAL A 115 -10.26 -1.79 -7.64
C VAL A 115 -9.92 -1.17 -6.30
N ILE A 116 -9.63 -1.98 -5.27
CA ILE A 116 -9.19 -1.51 -3.95
C ILE A 116 -7.93 -0.64 -4.09
N THR A 117 -6.95 -1.08 -4.85
CA THR A 117 -5.71 -0.33 -5.08
C THR A 117 -5.98 1.04 -5.72
N ILE A 118 -6.85 1.13 -6.72
CA ILE A 118 -7.17 2.39 -7.39
C ILE A 118 -7.91 3.35 -6.45
N THR A 119 -8.87 2.85 -5.67
CA THR A 119 -9.67 3.69 -4.74
C THR A 119 -8.81 4.18 -3.59
N ASP A 120 -7.95 3.34 -3.05
CA ASP A 120 -7.04 3.67 -1.96
C ASP A 120 -5.99 4.70 -2.41
N LEU A 121 -5.34 4.50 -3.56
CA LEU A 121 -4.38 5.48 -4.12
C LEU A 121 -5.00 6.83 -4.49
N LYS A 122 -6.32 6.88 -4.76
CA LYS A 122 -7.00 8.11 -5.17
C LYS A 122 -7.56 8.92 -4.02
N LYS A 123 -8.14 8.27 -3.02
CA LYS A 123 -8.86 8.93 -1.90
C LYS A 123 -8.56 8.33 -0.53
N GLU A 124 -7.60 7.43 -0.43
CA GLU A 124 -7.27 6.74 0.84
C GLU A 124 -8.53 6.11 1.46
N TYR A 125 -9.40 5.58 0.61
CA TYR A 125 -10.68 5.00 1.01
C TYR A 125 -10.92 3.65 0.35
N VAL A 126 -11.25 2.66 1.16
CA VAL A 126 -11.60 1.31 0.72
C VAL A 126 -13.07 1.05 1.02
N PHE A 127 -13.85 0.68 0.01
CA PHE A 127 -15.28 0.39 0.18
C PHE A 127 -15.48 -0.97 0.84
N ASP A 128 -16.36 -1.04 1.83
CA ASP A 128 -16.69 -2.26 2.58
C ASP A 128 -17.10 -3.41 1.67
N ILE A 129 -17.88 -3.14 0.63
CA ILE A 129 -18.33 -4.17 -0.32
C ILE A 129 -17.15 -4.88 -0.99
N HIS A 130 -16.11 -4.15 -1.39
CA HIS A 130 -14.93 -4.74 -2.03
C HIS A 130 -14.10 -5.55 -1.03
N MET A 131 -14.01 -5.09 0.22
CA MET A 131 -13.32 -5.82 1.28
C MET A 131 -14.01 -7.16 1.59
N TRP A 132 -15.33 -7.14 1.77
CA TRP A 132 -16.10 -8.37 2.02
C TRP A 132 -16.05 -9.33 0.84
N MET A 133 -16.11 -8.83 -0.38
CA MET A 133 -15.90 -9.66 -1.58
C MET A 133 -14.50 -10.27 -1.61
N PHE A 134 -13.45 -9.50 -1.29
CA PHE A 134 -12.09 -10.01 -1.23
C PHE A 134 -11.95 -11.12 -0.19
N ILE A 135 -12.44 -10.90 1.05
CA ILE A 135 -12.44 -11.91 2.12
C ILE A 135 -13.20 -13.17 1.69
N GLY A 136 -14.40 -13.01 1.12
CA GLY A 136 -15.23 -14.13 0.69
C GLY A 136 -14.54 -15.01 -0.36
N PHE A 137 -13.97 -14.41 -1.40
CA PHE A 137 -13.22 -15.16 -2.42
C PHE A 137 -11.90 -15.72 -1.90
N ALA A 138 -11.23 -15.05 -0.95
CA ALA A 138 -10.03 -15.57 -0.30
C ALA A 138 -10.32 -16.82 0.54
N VAL A 139 -11.41 -16.80 1.30
CA VAL A 139 -11.92 -17.97 2.05
C VAL A 139 -12.31 -19.10 1.09
N LEU A 140 -13.06 -18.77 0.04
CA LEU A 140 -13.48 -19.76 -0.98
C LEU A 140 -12.27 -20.44 -1.63
N TYR A 141 -11.26 -19.65 -2.04
CA TYR A 141 -10.01 -20.18 -2.58
C TYR A 141 -9.32 -21.14 -1.60
N SER A 142 -9.21 -20.73 -0.35
CA SER A 142 -8.49 -21.51 0.66
C SER A 142 -9.21 -22.81 1.03
N VAL A 143 -10.53 -22.78 1.12
CA VAL A 143 -11.33 -23.99 1.38
C VAL A 143 -11.28 -24.95 0.19
N LEU A 144 -11.37 -24.45 -1.04
CA LEU A 144 -11.42 -25.34 -2.22
C LEU A 144 -10.04 -25.90 -2.63
N PHE A 145 -8.98 -25.10 -2.51
CA PHE A 145 -7.69 -25.44 -3.15
C PHE A 145 -6.51 -25.60 -2.20
N LYS A 146 -6.62 -25.14 -0.95
CA LYS A 146 -5.49 -25.13 -0.04
C LYS A 146 -5.65 -26.09 1.15
N TYR A 147 -6.74 -25.98 1.87
CA TYR A 147 -6.92 -26.71 3.13
C TYR A 147 -8.00 -27.80 3.04
N GLY A 148 -8.98 -27.63 2.14
CA GLY A 148 -10.18 -28.47 2.12
C GLY A 148 -11.18 -28.12 3.22
N ILE A 149 -12.39 -28.65 3.10
CA ILE A 149 -13.49 -28.39 4.05
C ILE A 149 -13.15 -28.91 5.45
N ASN A 150 -12.45 -30.05 5.55
CA ASN A 150 -12.09 -30.65 6.82
C ASN A 150 -11.10 -29.81 7.66
N ASN A 151 -10.37 -28.93 7.04
CA ASN A 151 -9.39 -28.06 7.69
C ASN A 151 -9.80 -26.57 7.62
N ALA A 152 -11.11 -26.30 7.59
CA ALA A 152 -11.65 -24.93 7.60
C ALA A 152 -11.16 -24.11 8.81
N PHE A 153 -10.80 -24.77 9.91
CA PHE A 153 -10.22 -24.14 11.08
C PHE A 153 -8.92 -23.38 10.74
N GLU A 154 -8.06 -23.91 9.87
CA GLU A 154 -6.83 -23.23 9.43
C GLU A 154 -7.12 -21.91 8.68
N VAL A 155 -8.25 -21.86 7.95
CA VAL A 155 -8.69 -20.62 7.27
C VAL A 155 -9.12 -19.58 8.29
N CYS A 156 -9.87 -20.00 9.34
CA CYS A 156 -10.27 -19.12 10.43
C CYS A 156 -9.05 -18.58 11.20
N VAL A 157 -8.08 -19.46 11.50
CA VAL A 157 -6.81 -19.05 12.14
C VAL A 157 -6.07 -18.04 11.27
N GLY A 158 -6.00 -18.26 9.95
CA GLY A 158 -5.41 -17.33 9.01
C GLY A 158 -6.09 -15.96 9.02
N LEU A 159 -7.41 -15.94 8.94
CA LEU A 159 -8.25 -14.74 8.95
C LEU A 159 -8.05 -13.94 10.26
N LEU A 160 -8.17 -14.61 11.40
CA LEU A 160 -8.00 -13.97 12.71
C LEU A 160 -6.57 -13.46 12.91
N SER A 161 -5.56 -14.24 12.50
CA SER A 161 -4.17 -13.81 12.63
C SER A 161 -3.87 -12.56 11.81
N GLY A 162 -4.37 -12.47 10.59
CA GLY A 162 -4.22 -11.28 9.74
C GLY A 162 -4.84 -10.04 10.38
N ALA A 163 -6.09 -10.17 10.85
CA ALA A 163 -6.79 -9.09 11.55
C ALA A 163 -6.04 -8.65 12.83
N LEU A 164 -5.68 -9.61 13.69
CA LEU A 164 -5.02 -9.32 14.96
C LEU A 164 -3.63 -8.70 14.77
N MET A 165 -2.84 -9.20 13.81
CA MET A 165 -1.51 -8.65 13.52
C MET A 165 -1.61 -7.19 13.06
N MET A 166 -2.52 -6.88 12.13
CA MET A 166 -2.68 -5.52 11.62
C MET A 166 -3.24 -4.57 12.70
N GLU A 167 -4.24 -5.04 13.48
CA GLU A 167 -4.78 -4.25 14.59
C GLU A 167 -3.72 -3.99 15.67
N ALA A 168 -2.87 -4.97 15.97
CA ALA A 168 -1.76 -4.80 16.91
C ALA A 168 -0.76 -3.72 16.41
N ILE A 169 -0.41 -3.73 15.13
CA ILE A 169 0.45 -2.72 14.51
C ILE A 169 -0.22 -1.34 14.56
N ALA A 170 -1.50 -1.26 14.22
CA ALA A 170 -2.27 -0.01 14.25
C ALA A 170 -2.36 0.58 15.67
N ARG A 171 -2.60 -0.24 16.68
CA ARG A 171 -2.63 0.21 18.10
C ARG A 171 -1.26 0.60 18.60
N LEU A 172 -0.23 -0.16 18.25
CA LEU A 172 1.15 0.15 18.63
C LEU A 172 1.58 1.51 18.04
N SER A 173 1.30 1.74 16.76
CA SER A 173 1.61 3.01 16.11
C SER A 173 0.86 4.18 16.76
N TYR A 174 -0.42 4.01 17.07
CA TYR A 174 -1.22 5.01 17.79
C TYR A 174 -0.65 5.32 19.19
N TYR A 175 -0.26 4.27 19.93
CA TYR A 175 0.31 4.44 21.27
C TYR A 175 1.66 5.19 21.24
N LEU A 176 2.51 4.89 20.26
CA LEU A 176 3.79 5.56 20.09
C LEU A 176 3.63 7.05 19.75
N VAL A 177 2.71 7.39 18.86
CA VAL A 177 2.41 8.77 18.47
C VAL A 177 1.81 9.54 19.66
N ARG A 178 0.80 8.96 20.35
CA ARG A 178 0.11 9.63 21.49
C ARG A 178 1.00 9.91 22.69
N LYS A 179 2.00 9.04 22.94
CA LYS A 179 2.95 9.25 24.06
C LYS A 179 3.79 10.51 23.84
N GLU A 180 3.99 10.91 22.61
CA GLU A 180 4.73 12.12 22.24
C GLU A 180 3.88 13.38 22.45
N ASP A 181 2.59 13.39 22.07
CA ASP A 181 1.71 14.54 22.28
C ASP A 181 1.59 14.92 23.75
N LYS A 182 1.49 13.94 24.66
CA LYS A 182 1.42 14.21 26.11
C LYS A 182 2.72 14.80 26.69
N SER A 183 3.88 14.44 26.14
CA SER A 183 5.15 15.01 26.60
C SER A 183 5.35 16.46 26.15
N GLU A 184 4.66 16.90 25.09
CA GLU A 184 4.68 18.28 24.61
C GLU A 184 3.64 19.15 25.34
N GLU A 185 2.48 18.60 25.73
CA GLU A 185 1.49 19.29 26.56
C GLU A 185 2.02 19.55 27.99
N GLU A 186 2.71 18.59 28.62
CA GLU A 186 3.33 18.79 29.95
C GLU A 186 4.42 19.86 29.93
N THR A 187 5.19 19.99 28.84
CA THR A 187 6.23 21.04 28.71
C THR A 187 5.66 22.41 28.36
N THR A 188 4.47 22.49 27.79
CA THR A 188 3.81 23.78 27.51
C THR A 188 2.98 24.29 28.67
N VAL A 189 2.46 23.43 29.53
CA VAL A 189 1.70 23.83 30.72
C VAL A 189 2.62 24.43 31.80
N GLU A 190 3.83 23.95 31.97
CA GLU A 190 4.82 24.54 32.89
C GLU A 190 5.23 25.98 32.54
N ASN A 191 5.07 26.39 31.27
CA ASN A 191 5.43 27.74 30.83
C ASN A 191 4.27 28.72 30.72
N VAL A 192 3.03 28.33 31.05
CA VAL A 192 1.82 29.16 30.91
C VAL A 192 1.19 29.55 32.26
N GLU A 193 1.66 29.03 33.40
CA GLU A 193 1.14 29.39 34.72
C GLU A 193 1.55 30.76 35.23
N GLU A 194 2.39 31.55 34.51
CA GLU A 194 2.78 32.88 34.95
C GLU A 194 1.99 34.07 34.34
N THR A 195 1.00 33.82 33.46
CA THR A 195 0.24 34.95 32.86
C THR A 195 -1.21 34.58 32.59
N LYS A 196 -2.08 34.64 33.62
CA LYS A 196 -3.52 34.96 33.46
C LYS A 196 -4.17 35.27 34.78
N VAL A 197 -4.30 36.54 35.03
CA VAL A 197 -5.43 37.12 35.79
C VAL A 197 -6.19 38.04 34.82
N GLU A 198 -7.56 37.95 34.88
CA GLU A 198 -8.57 38.81 34.25
C GLU A 198 -8.86 38.56 32.76
N GLU A 199 -10.04 38.12 32.38
CA GLU A 199 -11.35 38.73 32.37
C GLU A 199 -12.47 37.76 31.96
N SER A 200 -13.58 38.01 32.54
CA SER A 200 -14.92 37.52 32.60
C SER A 200 -15.71 37.34 31.28
N SER A 201 -16.60 36.36 31.39
CA SER A 201 -18.04 36.35 31.05
C SER A 201 -18.53 36.32 29.60
N GLU A 202 -19.39 35.35 29.45
CA GLU A 202 -20.68 35.33 28.74
C GLU A 202 -20.79 34.61 27.39
N ASN A 203 -21.67 33.66 27.49
CA ASN A 203 -22.72 33.17 26.59
C ASN A 203 -22.51 31.86 25.84
N THR A 204 -23.19 30.88 26.42
CA THR A 204 -23.95 29.78 25.82
C THR A 204 -24.33 29.98 24.36
N ASN A 205 -24.02 29.01 23.50
CA ASN A 205 -24.98 28.16 22.80
C ASN A 205 -24.27 27.19 21.83
N ASP A 206 -24.86 26.00 21.85
CA ASP A 206 -24.85 25.00 20.80
C ASP A 206 -23.55 24.18 20.56
N GLU A 207 -23.74 22.91 20.85
CA GLU A 207 -22.99 21.75 20.57
C GLU A 207 -22.62 21.60 19.09
N ASP A 208 -21.80 22.44 18.56
CA ASP A 208 -20.95 22.12 17.43
C ASP A 208 -19.65 21.49 17.98
N VAL A 209 -19.77 20.21 18.37
CA VAL A 209 -18.58 19.38 18.57
C VAL A 209 -17.79 19.51 17.28
N ASP A 210 -16.64 20.18 17.35
CA ASP A 210 -15.80 20.41 16.20
C ASP A 210 -15.33 19.05 15.67
N ILE A 211 -16.07 18.54 14.67
CA ILE A 211 -15.82 17.24 14.01
C ILE A 211 -14.36 17.17 13.53
N ASN A 212 -13.77 18.34 13.22
CA ASN A 212 -12.38 18.44 12.81
C ASN A 212 -11.41 18.17 13.98
N GLU A 213 -11.76 18.60 15.19
CA GLU A 213 -10.97 18.34 16.40
C GLU A 213 -11.11 16.86 16.82
N TYR A 214 -12.29 16.27 16.72
CA TYR A 214 -12.53 14.85 16.98
C TYR A 214 -11.79 13.95 15.98
N VAL A 215 -11.79 14.31 14.70
CA VAL A 215 -11.05 13.64 13.62
C VAL A 215 -9.54 13.79 13.82
N LYS A 216 -9.06 14.96 14.25
CA LYS A 216 -7.63 15.19 14.52
C LYS A 216 -7.13 14.41 15.74
N LYS A 217 -7.98 14.25 16.76
CA LYS A 217 -7.66 13.56 18.01
C LYS A 217 -7.65 12.03 17.88
N ASN A 218 -8.35 11.47 16.87
CA ASN A 218 -8.49 10.01 16.65
C ASN A 218 -7.83 9.50 15.35
N LYS A 219 -6.90 10.23 14.75
CA LYS A 219 -6.21 9.80 13.54
C LYS A 219 -5.37 8.56 13.82
N ARG A 220 -5.86 7.38 13.43
CA ARG A 220 -5.09 6.14 13.39
C ARG A 220 -4.08 6.21 12.24
N ALA A 221 -2.86 5.70 12.44
CA ALA A 221 -1.85 5.64 11.38
C ALA A 221 -2.23 4.68 10.24
N PHE A 222 -3.08 3.68 10.54
CA PHE A 222 -3.62 2.73 9.58
C PHE A 222 -5.15 2.75 9.64
N GLY A 223 -5.81 2.71 8.47
CA GLY A 223 -7.26 2.67 8.36
C GLY A 223 -7.85 1.33 8.85
N GLU A 224 -9.12 1.34 9.25
CA GLU A 224 -9.83 0.10 9.59
C GLU A 224 -9.89 -0.86 8.38
N GLY A 225 -9.93 -0.32 7.17
CA GLY A 225 -9.88 -1.06 5.92
C GLY A 225 -8.65 -1.97 5.78
N ASP A 226 -7.49 -1.50 6.25
CA ASP A 226 -6.25 -2.28 6.20
C ASP A 226 -6.32 -3.53 7.09
N THR A 227 -7.04 -3.47 8.22
CA THR A 227 -7.26 -4.61 9.12
C THR A 227 -8.11 -5.68 8.45
N TYR A 228 -9.20 -5.29 7.77
CA TYR A 228 -10.04 -6.24 7.03
C TYR A 228 -9.31 -6.83 5.82
N LEU A 229 -8.52 -6.01 5.14
CA LEU A 229 -7.70 -6.47 4.03
C LEU A 229 -6.64 -7.48 4.48
N ALA A 230 -5.98 -7.23 5.61
CA ALA A 230 -5.03 -8.16 6.22
C ALA A 230 -5.70 -9.47 6.68
N ALA A 231 -6.95 -9.41 7.16
CA ALA A 231 -7.75 -10.60 7.44
C ALA A 231 -7.97 -11.45 6.18
N GLY A 232 -8.36 -10.83 5.06
CA GLY A 232 -8.49 -11.50 3.76
C GLY A 232 -7.18 -12.12 3.27
N VAL A 233 -6.09 -11.41 3.40
CA VAL A 233 -4.74 -11.92 3.07
C VAL A 233 -4.37 -13.09 3.98
N GLY A 234 -4.70 -13.03 5.27
CA GLY A 234 -4.50 -14.13 6.22
C GLY A 234 -5.32 -15.36 5.87
N ALA A 235 -6.57 -15.19 5.46
CA ALA A 235 -7.41 -16.29 4.96
C ALA A 235 -6.81 -16.92 3.69
N LEU A 236 -6.33 -16.10 2.75
CA LEU A 236 -5.74 -16.55 1.48
C LEU A 236 -4.42 -17.30 1.68
N LEU A 237 -3.51 -16.72 2.43
CA LEU A 237 -2.14 -17.20 2.58
C LEU A 237 -1.91 -18.10 3.80
N GLY A 238 -2.79 -18.03 4.82
CA GLY A 238 -2.59 -18.62 6.14
C GLY A 238 -1.66 -17.77 7.01
N TRP A 239 -1.68 -17.99 8.32
CA TRP A 239 -1.05 -17.13 9.31
C TRP A 239 0.47 -16.94 9.12
N LYS A 240 1.21 -17.97 8.74
CA LYS A 240 2.68 -17.90 8.55
C LYS A 240 3.06 -16.96 7.39
N TYR A 241 2.38 -17.13 6.25
CA TYR A 241 2.64 -16.32 5.07
C TYR A 241 2.01 -14.93 5.15
N CYS A 242 0.96 -14.76 5.96
CA CYS A 242 0.40 -13.45 6.26
C CYS A 242 1.41 -12.54 6.97
N LEU A 243 2.12 -13.05 7.97
CA LEU A 243 3.20 -12.31 8.63
C LEU A 243 4.27 -11.86 7.63
N VAL A 244 4.72 -12.78 6.77
CA VAL A 244 5.72 -12.46 5.74
C VAL A 244 5.18 -11.41 4.77
N SER A 245 3.89 -11.48 4.41
CA SER A 245 3.26 -10.51 3.50
C SER A 245 3.18 -9.12 4.13
N ILE A 246 2.86 -9.00 5.40
CA ILE A 246 2.84 -7.71 6.12
C ILE A 246 4.25 -7.10 6.16
N VAL A 247 5.26 -7.88 6.51
CA VAL A 247 6.66 -7.41 6.51
C VAL A 247 7.10 -6.97 5.11
N LEU A 248 6.79 -7.78 4.09
CA LEU A 248 7.11 -7.45 2.70
C LEU A 248 6.37 -6.18 2.25
N ALA A 249 5.11 -6.00 2.65
CA ALA A 249 4.33 -4.79 2.36
C ALA A 249 4.98 -3.54 2.95
N ILE A 250 5.45 -3.61 4.20
CA ILE A 250 6.17 -2.51 4.85
C ILE A 250 7.44 -2.16 4.07
N VAL A 251 8.21 -3.17 3.63
CA VAL A 251 9.44 -2.96 2.84
C VAL A 251 9.10 -2.32 1.47
N VAL A 252 8.08 -2.81 0.78
CA VAL A 252 7.63 -2.26 -0.51
C VAL A 252 7.14 -0.82 -0.34
N GLN A 253 6.34 -0.56 0.69
CA GLN A 253 5.84 0.77 1.00
C GLN A 253 7.00 1.73 1.30
N ALA A 254 7.95 1.33 2.14
CA ALA A 254 9.14 2.11 2.41
C ALA A 254 9.95 2.39 1.15
N ALA A 255 10.16 1.40 0.29
CA ALA A 255 10.88 1.55 -0.97
C ALA A 255 10.21 2.55 -1.93
N CYS A 256 8.87 2.59 -1.97
CA CYS A 256 8.10 3.54 -2.77
C CYS A 256 8.16 4.97 -2.21
N LEU A 257 8.17 5.10 -0.88
CA LEU A 257 8.13 6.40 -0.21
C LEU A 257 9.50 7.07 -0.07
N LEU A 258 10.56 6.29 0.13
CA LEU A 258 11.90 6.83 0.30
C LEU A 258 12.31 7.81 -0.81
N PRO A 259 12.11 7.54 -2.11
CA PRO A 259 12.46 8.49 -3.16
C PRO A 259 11.70 9.81 -3.05
N GLN A 260 10.40 9.76 -2.77
CA GLN A 260 9.56 10.95 -2.62
C GLN A 260 9.96 11.76 -1.39
N PHE A 261 10.25 11.07 -0.29
CA PHE A 261 10.75 11.67 0.93
C PHE A 261 12.08 12.40 0.70
N PHE A 262 13.06 11.78 0.03
CA PHE A 262 14.32 12.41 -0.32
C PHE A 262 14.15 13.63 -1.25
N ILE A 263 13.26 13.54 -2.24
CA ILE A 263 12.95 14.67 -3.14
C ILE A 263 12.34 15.83 -2.35
N ASN A 264 11.44 15.55 -1.41
CA ASN A 264 10.81 16.56 -0.57
C ASN A 264 11.82 17.24 0.37
N LEU A 265 12.68 16.47 1.03
CA LEU A 265 13.78 17.01 1.85
C LEU A 265 14.72 17.90 1.04
N TYR A 266 15.05 17.50 -0.19
CA TYR A 266 15.87 18.31 -1.08
C TYR A 266 15.19 19.64 -1.45
N LYS A 267 13.90 19.63 -1.75
CA LYS A 267 13.11 20.84 -2.05
C LYS A 267 13.00 21.78 -0.85
N GLN A 268 12.92 21.23 0.36
CA GLN A 268 12.83 22.01 1.61
C GLN A 268 14.18 22.53 2.10
N LYS A 269 15.29 22.21 1.40
CA LYS A 269 16.67 22.59 1.76
C LYS A 269 17.14 22.01 3.10
N GLU A 270 16.52 20.95 3.60
CA GLU A 270 16.93 20.21 4.80
C GLU A 270 18.14 19.29 4.51
N TYR A 271 19.24 19.91 4.04
CA TYR A 271 20.44 19.18 3.62
C TYR A 271 21.12 18.40 4.75
N ARG A 272 20.92 18.82 6.01
CA ARG A 272 21.52 18.13 7.17
C ARG A 272 20.87 16.78 7.42
N LEU A 273 19.53 16.69 7.34
CA LEU A 273 18.80 15.43 7.46
C LEU A 273 19.09 14.51 6.28
N LEU A 274 19.13 15.08 5.07
CA LEU A 274 19.49 14.35 3.85
C LEU A 274 20.88 13.73 3.96
N PHE A 275 21.86 14.50 4.46
CA PHE A 275 23.24 14.02 4.67
C PHE A 275 23.29 12.90 5.72
N SER A 276 22.61 13.06 6.87
CA SER A 276 22.58 12.07 7.94
C SER A 276 21.99 10.75 7.46
N LEU A 277 20.85 10.79 6.75
CA LEU A 277 20.21 9.59 6.18
C LEU A 277 21.06 8.92 5.10
N SER A 278 21.66 9.71 4.19
CA SER A 278 22.53 9.15 3.16
C SER A 278 23.80 8.54 3.73
N ALA A 279 24.40 9.15 4.75
CA ALA A 279 25.55 8.63 5.48
C ALA A 279 25.20 7.29 6.19
N PHE A 280 24.03 7.21 6.83
CA PHE A 280 23.56 5.98 7.45
C PHE A 280 23.44 4.84 6.43
N VAL A 281 22.79 5.09 5.27
CA VAL A 281 22.63 4.08 4.21
C VAL A 281 23.98 3.66 3.63
N LEU A 282 24.90 4.60 3.38
CA LEU A 282 26.23 4.31 2.85
C LEU A 282 27.08 3.49 3.83
N ILE A 283 27.01 3.80 5.13
CA ILE A 283 27.73 3.05 6.17
C ILE A 283 27.14 1.63 6.30
N ALA A 284 25.82 1.49 6.26
CA ALA A 284 25.16 0.18 6.30
C ALA A 284 25.54 -0.67 5.07
N LEU A 285 25.57 -0.07 3.88
CA LEU A 285 25.98 -0.74 2.65
C LEU A 285 27.48 -1.14 2.70
N ALA A 286 28.35 -0.23 3.16
CA ALA A 286 29.77 -0.50 3.33
C ALA A 286 30.00 -1.65 4.33
N TYR A 287 29.26 -1.67 5.44
CA TYR A 287 29.29 -2.77 6.40
C TYR A 287 28.89 -4.09 5.76
N TRP A 288 27.76 -4.09 5.01
CA TRP A 288 27.27 -5.28 4.32
C TRP A 288 28.25 -5.81 3.28
N ILE A 289 28.85 -4.95 2.46
CA ILE A 289 29.87 -5.33 1.48
C ILE A 289 31.12 -5.87 2.18
N ALA A 290 31.58 -5.18 3.21
CA ALA A 290 32.78 -5.56 3.93
C ALA A 290 32.60 -6.89 4.66
N SER A 291 31.44 -7.17 5.26
CA SER A 291 31.13 -8.43 5.93
C SER A 291 31.08 -9.65 4.96
N ASN A 292 30.80 -9.40 3.68
CA ASN A 292 30.78 -10.48 2.67
C ASN A 292 32.13 -10.68 1.94
N LEU A 293 33.03 -9.69 1.97
CA LEU A 293 34.28 -9.73 1.19
C LEU A 293 35.53 -10.02 2.04
N VAL A 294 35.51 -9.67 3.32
CA VAL A 294 36.71 -9.74 4.17
C VAL A 294 36.34 -10.21 5.59
N THR A 295 37.22 -11.03 6.21
CA THR A 295 37.18 -11.24 7.66
C THR A 295 37.50 -9.93 8.36
N LEU A 296 36.46 -9.21 8.78
CA LEU A 296 36.60 -7.89 9.39
C LEU A 296 37.30 -7.97 10.75
N ASN A 297 38.23 -7.05 10.94
CA ASN A 297 38.85 -6.84 12.26
C ASN A 297 37.76 -6.37 13.24
N VAL A 298 37.69 -6.97 14.42
CA VAL A 298 36.68 -6.72 15.47
C VAL A 298 36.54 -5.21 15.78
N PHE A 299 37.65 -4.48 15.84
CA PHE A 299 37.64 -3.04 16.09
C PHE A 299 36.97 -2.23 14.99
N LEU A 300 37.11 -2.65 13.73
CA LEU A 300 36.47 -1.98 12.58
C LEU A 300 34.95 -2.24 12.59
N VAL A 301 34.53 -3.44 12.96
CA VAL A 301 33.10 -3.77 13.15
C VAL A 301 32.47 -2.92 14.25
N PHE A 302 33.11 -2.79 15.40
CA PHE A 302 32.62 -1.94 16.48
C PHE A 302 32.53 -0.47 16.08
N GLY A 303 33.55 0.06 15.37
CA GLY A 303 33.53 1.43 14.84
C GLY A 303 32.37 1.70 13.88
N LEU A 304 32.11 0.75 12.98
CA LEU A 304 30.99 0.85 12.04
C LEU A 304 29.62 0.76 12.75
N ILE A 305 29.47 -0.10 13.74
CA ILE A 305 28.24 -0.22 14.54
C ILE A 305 27.99 1.07 15.32
N ILE A 306 29.00 1.65 15.96
CA ILE A 306 28.88 2.94 16.66
C ILE A 306 28.46 4.05 15.70
N ALA A 307 29.08 4.12 14.53
CA ALA A 307 28.71 5.10 13.50
C ALA A 307 27.26 4.91 13.02
N LEU A 308 26.81 3.67 12.80
CA LEU A 308 25.41 3.36 12.44
C LEU A 308 24.44 3.82 13.51
N ILE A 309 24.72 3.54 14.78
CA ILE A 309 23.89 3.95 15.92
C ILE A 309 23.84 5.49 15.99
N PHE A 310 24.97 6.16 15.85
CA PHE A 310 25.02 7.63 15.89
C PHE A 310 24.18 8.27 14.79
N PHE A 311 24.37 7.85 13.53
CA PHE A 311 23.58 8.37 12.41
C PHE A 311 22.12 7.97 12.46
N ALA A 312 21.77 6.80 13.02
CA ALA A 312 20.40 6.40 13.24
C ALA A 312 19.70 7.33 14.24
N ILE A 313 20.32 7.62 15.38
CA ILE A 313 19.78 8.50 16.42
C ILE A 313 19.64 9.93 15.87
N ASP A 314 20.67 10.47 15.19
CA ASP A 314 20.61 11.80 14.59
C ASP A 314 19.51 11.91 13.53
N SER A 315 19.37 10.88 12.67
CA SER A 315 18.32 10.82 11.65
C SER A 315 16.93 10.76 12.26
N ILE A 316 16.72 9.93 13.29
CA ILE A 316 15.43 9.79 13.99
C ILE A 316 15.05 11.11 14.66
N SER A 317 15.98 11.75 15.37
CA SER A 317 15.72 13.01 16.07
C SER A 317 15.32 14.15 15.12
N ARG A 318 15.99 14.23 13.96
CA ARG A 318 15.68 15.25 12.94
C ARG A 318 14.39 14.91 12.18
N LEU A 319 14.18 13.63 11.86
CA LEU A 319 12.95 13.16 11.22
C LEU A 319 11.73 13.49 12.08
N LYS A 320 11.84 13.25 13.40
CA LYS A 320 10.78 13.60 14.37
C LYS A 320 10.42 15.09 14.29
N LYS A 321 11.43 15.98 14.27
CA LYS A 321 11.21 17.42 14.16
C LYS A 321 10.49 17.78 12.85
N THR A 322 10.96 17.24 11.72
CA THR A 322 10.37 17.52 10.40
C THR A 322 8.93 17.00 10.25
N VAL A 323 8.64 15.84 10.83
CA VAL A 323 7.29 15.24 10.81
C VAL A 323 6.31 16.04 11.67
N ASN A 324 6.74 16.53 12.85
CA ASN A 324 5.90 17.35 13.72
C ASN A 324 5.55 18.70 13.07
N GLU A 325 6.47 19.30 12.31
CA GLU A 325 6.23 20.58 11.63
C GLU A 325 5.29 20.45 10.41
N GLN A 326 5.20 19.29 9.77
CA GLN A 326 4.48 19.10 8.50
C GLN A 326 3.18 18.31 8.59
N GLY A 327 2.94 17.66 9.73
CA GLY A 327 1.83 16.73 9.90
C GLY A 327 2.06 15.38 9.20
N PHE A 328 1.41 14.34 9.70
CA PHE A 328 1.49 12.98 9.15
C PHE A 328 0.68 12.91 7.84
N VAL A 329 1.34 12.65 6.73
CA VAL A 329 0.64 12.32 5.47
C VAL A 329 0.19 10.87 5.60
N ALA A 330 -1.12 10.65 5.60
CA ALA A 330 -1.67 9.29 5.53
C ALA A 330 -1.25 8.65 4.21
N ILE A 331 -0.75 7.43 4.27
CA ILE A 331 -0.22 6.75 3.10
C ILE A 331 -1.02 5.46 2.92
N PRO A 332 -1.58 5.23 1.72
CA PRO A 332 -2.37 4.04 1.46
C PRO A 332 -1.50 2.79 1.59
N PHE A 333 -1.77 1.95 2.59
CA PHE A 333 -1.03 0.72 2.84
C PHE A 333 -1.61 -0.47 2.06
N GLY A 334 -2.91 -0.42 1.75
CA GLY A 334 -3.63 -1.47 1.04
C GLY A 334 -2.94 -1.97 -0.24
N PRO A 335 -2.50 -1.10 -1.15
CA PRO A 335 -1.79 -1.49 -2.37
C PRO A 335 -0.52 -2.30 -2.12
N ALA A 336 0.29 -1.90 -1.16
CA ALA A 336 1.52 -2.61 -0.81
C ALA A 336 1.23 -3.99 -0.21
N LEU A 337 0.20 -4.09 0.65
CA LEU A 337 -0.23 -5.34 1.25
C LEU A 337 -0.76 -6.33 0.21
N LEU A 338 -1.60 -5.87 -0.72
CA LEU A 338 -2.11 -6.68 -1.82
C LEU A 338 -0.99 -7.13 -2.76
N PHE A 339 -0.09 -6.24 -3.14
CA PHE A 339 1.07 -6.59 -3.94
C PHE A 339 1.92 -7.68 -3.27
N ALA A 340 2.24 -7.50 -1.98
CA ALA A 340 3.00 -8.49 -1.21
C ALA A 340 2.27 -9.84 -1.13
N ALA A 341 0.94 -9.82 -0.92
CA ALA A 341 0.12 -11.03 -0.86
C ALA A 341 0.16 -11.81 -2.19
N PHE A 342 0.00 -11.13 -3.33
CA PHE A 342 0.09 -11.77 -4.63
C PHE A 342 1.51 -12.25 -4.95
N MET A 343 2.55 -11.50 -4.60
CA MET A 343 3.93 -11.95 -4.73
C MET A 343 4.17 -13.25 -3.95
N ILE A 344 3.64 -13.39 -2.74
CA ILE A 344 3.75 -14.61 -1.96
C ILE A 344 2.88 -15.73 -2.53
N LEU A 345 1.70 -15.42 -3.05
CA LEU A 345 0.85 -16.42 -3.69
C LEU A 345 1.54 -17.09 -4.90
N PHE A 346 2.30 -16.30 -5.69
CA PHE A 346 3.02 -16.79 -6.86
C PHE A 346 4.40 -17.37 -6.54
N PHE A 347 5.14 -16.70 -5.66
CA PHE A 347 6.55 -16.97 -5.40
C PHE A 347 6.83 -17.37 -3.93
N GLY A 348 5.81 -17.72 -3.15
CA GLY A 348 5.95 -17.95 -1.72
C GLY A 348 6.96 -19.02 -1.35
N HIS A 349 7.06 -20.12 -2.13
CA HIS A 349 8.05 -21.17 -1.89
C HIS A 349 9.50 -20.67 -2.01
N PRO A 350 9.92 -20.05 -3.12
CA PRO A 350 11.26 -19.50 -3.24
C PRO A 350 11.54 -18.35 -2.26
N ILE A 351 10.58 -17.45 -2.02
CA ILE A 351 10.75 -16.33 -1.08
C ILE A 351 10.98 -16.84 0.35
N VAL A 352 10.16 -17.79 0.81
CA VAL A 352 10.29 -18.34 2.17
C VAL A 352 11.54 -19.18 2.32
N SER A 353 11.95 -19.92 1.28
CA SER A 353 13.20 -20.69 1.32
C SER A 353 14.42 -19.76 1.37
N PHE A 354 14.39 -18.65 0.62
CA PHE A 354 15.39 -17.60 0.68
C PHE A 354 15.47 -16.98 2.07
N LEU A 355 14.33 -16.53 2.62
CA LEU A 355 14.28 -15.95 3.96
C LEU A 355 14.74 -16.93 5.04
N LYS A 356 14.32 -18.19 4.99
CA LYS A 356 14.81 -19.23 5.92
C LYS A 356 16.33 -19.39 5.85
N LYS A 357 16.90 -19.43 4.66
CA LYS A 357 18.35 -19.55 4.46
C LYS A 357 19.11 -18.38 5.08
N TYR A 358 18.62 -17.14 4.88
CA TYR A 358 19.25 -15.94 5.41
C TYR A 358 19.04 -15.78 6.95
N ILE A 359 17.84 -16.04 7.46
CA ILE A 359 17.57 -16.00 8.89
C ILE A 359 18.41 -17.07 9.62
N PHE A 360 18.50 -18.28 9.08
CA PHE A 360 19.33 -19.34 9.66
C PHE A 360 20.84 -19.02 9.58
N MET A 361 21.27 -18.29 8.56
CA MET A 361 22.66 -17.83 8.42
C MET A 361 22.98 -16.66 9.38
N MET A 362 21.97 -15.91 9.84
CA MET A 362 22.15 -14.83 10.82
C MET A 362 22.03 -15.29 12.27
N LEU A 363 21.34 -16.39 12.53
CA LEU A 363 21.08 -16.91 13.89
C LEU A 363 21.98 -18.11 14.29
N GLY A 364 22.70 -18.70 13.36
CA GLY A 364 23.60 -19.83 13.57
C GLY A 364 25.01 -19.55 13.23
#